data_b6770af00be5b4e52c80ec7e421a810f
#
_entry.id   b6770af00be5b4e52c80ec7e421a810f
#
_cell.length_a   1.000
_cell.length_b   1.000
_cell.length_c   1.000
_cell.angle_alpha   90.00
_cell.angle_beta   90.00
_cell.angle_gamma   90.00
#
_symmetry.space_group_name_H-M   'P 1'
#
loop_
_entity.id
_entity.type
_entity.pdbx_description
1 polymer ?
#
loop_
_entity_poly.entity_id
_entity_poly.type
_entity_poly.pdbx_seq_one_letter_code
_entity_poly.pdbx_strand_id
1 'polypeptide(L)'
;RQAFRPGRAGLFPQRGRRARSGVTDAAEPVPAQNTSQQQAAQRITREMMQAAEKLIGIELTEAQENMALPGVNRNLANYEALRKIEVPLDTEPATAFHPALPGKLKTYRQRATKTAKSAKAASKTVAPKFSSVEDLAFATVSELGELVRTRKVTSMDLTKMYLERLKKYGDKLLNVVTLTEELALQQAEAADREIKAGKYRGPLHGIPCGVKDLFATKGIKTTWGAEPYKDQMIDYDSTVVERLREAGAVLVAKLSMGALAQGGRWFKGMTRNPWQPEETAQGSSGSSAGSASATSAGLVGFSIGTETLGSIVSPSSRCGVTGLRPTYGRVSRYGAMGLSWTMDKIGPICRSVEDCALDRKST
;
A
#
# COMPACT_ATOMS: atom_id res chain seq x y z
N ARG A 1 -14.77 28.56 9.76
CA ARG A 1 -15.08 29.24 8.48
C ARG A 1 -13.97 30.25 8.22
N GLN A 2 -12.97 29.90 7.41
CA GLN A 2 -12.11 30.88 6.74
C GLN A 2 -11.99 30.46 5.27
N ALA A 3 -12.44 31.36 4.42
CA ALA A 3 -12.48 31.22 2.97
C ALA A 3 -11.07 31.38 2.40
N PHE A 4 -10.71 30.47 1.49
CA PHE A 4 -9.51 30.57 0.67
C PHE A 4 -9.69 31.68 -0.37
N ARG A 5 -8.82 32.69 -0.37
CA ARG A 5 -8.69 33.69 -1.44
C ARG A 5 -7.56 33.25 -2.39
N PRO A 6 -7.76 33.29 -3.72
CA PRO A 6 -6.68 32.96 -4.65
C PRO A 6 -5.69 34.13 -4.77
N GLY A 7 -4.41 33.82 -4.56
CA GLY A 7 -3.29 34.75 -4.73
C GLY A 7 -2.88 34.90 -6.20
N ARG A 8 -2.52 36.11 -6.56
CA ARG A 8 -2.15 36.64 -7.91
C ARG A 8 -0.97 35.88 -8.53
N ALA A 9 -1.09 35.65 -9.84
CA ALA A 9 -0.02 35.18 -10.71
C ALA A 9 1.14 36.20 -10.74
N GLY A 10 2.37 35.72 -10.44
CA GLY A 10 3.61 36.47 -10.63
C GLY A 10 4.19 36.24 -12.02
N LEU A 11 4.43 37.31 -12.76
CA LEU A 11 5.07 37.30 -14.07
C LEU A 11 6.53 36.85 -14.00
N PHE A 12 6.89 35.86 -14.83
CA PHE A 12 8.28 35.58 -15.17
C PHE A 12 8.64 36.23 -16.50
N PRO A 13 9.85 36.85 -16.67
CA PRO A 13 10.24 37.49 -17.91
C PRO A 13 10.59 36.48 -18.99
N GLN A 14 10.02 36.68 -20.16
CA GLN A 14 10.34 35.90 -21.37
C GLN A 14 11.73 36.29 -21.89
N ARG A 15 12.65 35.32 -21.93
CA ARG A 15 13.88 35.43 -22.73
C ARG A 15 13.63 34.95 -24.15
N GLY A 16 13.96 35.82 -25.10
CA GLY A 16 13.72 35.68 -26.52
C GLY A 16 14.27 34.39 -27.13
N ARG A 17 13.44 33.73 -27.91
CA ARG A 17 13.80 32.64 -28.81
C ARG A 17 14.27 33.20 -30.15
N ARG A 18 15.53 32.97 -30.52
CA ARG A 18 16.01 33.06 -31.89
C ARG A 18 15.36 31.97 -32.73
N ALA A 19 14.71 32.38 -33.81
CA ALA A 19 14.18 31.49 -34.82
C ALA A 19 15.32 30.69 -35.50
N ARG A 20 15.20 29.38 -35.56
CA ARG A 20 15.86 28.53 -36.54
C ARG A 20 14.78 27.93 -37.42
N SER A 21 14.90 28.22 -38.70
CA SER A 21 14.09 27.78 -39.80
C SER A 21 14.23 26.26 -40.03
N GLY A 22 13.12 25.60 -40.32
CA GLY A 22 12.99 24.52 -41.27
C GLY A 22 13.30 23.12 -40.74
N VAL A 23 12.27 22.38 -40.43
CA VAL A 23 11.91 21.07 -41.02
C VAL A 23 10.48 20.83 -40.56
N THR A 24 9.55 20.88 -41.49
CA THR A 24 8.17 20.41 -41.34
C THR A 24 8.17 18.91 -41.59
N ASP A 25 8.31 18.12 -40.54
CA ASP A 25 7.83 16.74 -40.55
C ASP A 25 6.36 16.75 -40.13
N ALA A 26 5.49 16.66 -41.09
CA ALA A 26 4.09 16.38 -40.90
C ALA A 26 3.99 14.98 -40.25
N ALA A 27 3.63 14.95 -38.95
CA ALA A 27 3.24 13.70 -38.33
C ALA A 27 2.04 13.14 -39.10
N GLU A 28 2.21 12.01 -39.76
CA GLU A 28 1.11 11.25 -40.32
C GLU A 28 0.08 10.95 -39.23
N PRO A 29 -1.22 11.12 -39.48
CA PRO A 29 -2.25 10.77 -38.54
C PRO A 29 -2.15 9.28 -38.26
N VAL A 30 -1.94 8.95 -36.97
CA VAL A 30 -2.04 7.57 -36.44
C VAL A 30 -3.41 7.04 -36.91
N PRO A 31 -3.49 5.96 -37.70
CA PRO A 31 -4.76 5.45 -38.18
C PRO A 31 -5.61 5.10 -36.94
N ALA A 32 -6.82 5.64 -36.91
CA ALA A 32 -7.82 5.26 -35.93
C ALA A 32 -7.91 3.74 -35.93
N GLN A 33 -7.58 3.12 -34.79
CA GLN A 33 -7.73 1.68 -34.64
C GLN A 33 -9.20 1.35 -34.88
N ASN A 34 -9.46 0.75 -36.02
CA ASN A 34 -10.78 0.24 -36.40
C ASN A 34 -11.28 -0.66 -35.26
N THR A 35 -12.35 -0.27 -34.63
CA THR A 35 -13.12 -1.03 -33.65
C THR A 35 -13.93 -2.16 -34.30
N SER A 36 -13.41 -2.79 -35.32
CA SER A 36 -13.84 -4.11 -35.78
C SER A 36 -12.95 -5.18 -35.12
N GLN A 37 -13.00 -5.26 -33.79
CA GLN A 37 -12.72 -6.54 -33.16
C GLN A 37 -13.86 -7.46 -33.58
N GLN A 38 -13.61 -8.23 -34.67
CA GLN A 38 -14.36 -9.42 -34.94
C GLN A 38 -14.56 -10.15 -33.63
N GLN A 39 -15.81 -10.36 -33.25
CA GLN A 39 -16.16 -11.22 -32.14
C GLN A 39 -15.58 -12.59 -32.47
N ALA A 40 -14.37 -12.83 -31.96
CA ALA A 40 -13.81 -14.17 -31.96
C ALA A 40 -14.87 -15.08 -31.33
N ALA A 41 -15.27 -16.13 -32.03
CA ALA A 41 -16.30 -17.05 -31.55
C ALA A 41 -16.01 -17.40 -30.12
N GLN A 42 -16.98 -17.19 -29.22
CA GLN A 42 -16.82 -17.48 -27.81
C GLN A 42 -16.54 -18.96 -27.64
N ARG A 43 -15.32 -19.30 -27.27
CA ARG A 43 -14.86 -20.69 -27.09
C ARG A 43 -15.34 -21.30 -25.78
N ILE A 44 -15.48 -20.46 -24.75
CA ILE A 44 -16.11 -20.83 -23.49
C ILE A 44 -17.55 -20.32 -23.56
N THR A 45 -18.48 -21.26 -23.48
CA THR A 45 -19.91 -20.95 -23.48
C THR A 45 -20.42 -20.81 -22.03
N ARG A 46 -21.65 -20.32 -21.87
CA ARG A 46 -22.31 -20.23 -20.56
C ARG A 46 -22.47 -21.65 -19.93
N GLU A 47 -22.87 -22.64 -20.72
CA GLU A 47 -23.05 -24.01 -20.26
C GLU A 47 -21.75 -24.62 -19.73
N MET A 48 -20.62 -24.34 -20.41
CA MET A 48 -19.31 -24.77 -19.95
C MET A 48 -18.94 -24.09 -18.62
N MET A 49 -19.27 -22.81 -18.46
CA MET A 49 -19.03 -22.08 -17.23
C MET A 49 -19.87 -22.62 -16.07
N GLN A 50 -21.16 -22.90 -16.30
CA GLN A 50 -22.06 -23.53 -15.32
C GLN A 50 -21.60 -24.93 -14.92
N ALA A 51 -21.07 -25.70 -15.88
CA ALA A 51 -20.47 -26.99 -15.56
C ALA A 51 -19.25 -26.86 -14.65
N ALA A 52 -18.41 -25.87 -14.90
CA ALA A 52 -17.25 -25.57 -14.04
C ALA A 52 -17.65 -25.08 -12.64
N GLU A 53 -18.68 -24.24 -12.53
CA GLU A 53 -19.25 -23.79 -11.26
C GLU A 53 -19.67 -24.97 -10.36
N LYS A 54 -20.36 -25.96 -10.95
CA LYS A 54 -20.72 -27.19 -10.25
C LYS A 54 -19.51 -27.97 -9.73
N LEU A 55 -18.42 -28.01 -10.53
CA LEU A 55 -17.19 -28.72 -10.12
C LEU A 55 -16.47 -28.04 -8.95
N ILE A 56 -16.52 -26.70 -8.89
CA ILE A 56 -15.85 -25.93 -7.83
C ILE A 56 -16.79 -25.52 -6.70
N GLY A 57 -18.07 -25.91 -6.78
CA GLY A 57 -19.05 -25.70 -5.70
C GLY A 57 -19.48 -24.25 -5.52
N ILE A 58 -19.56 -23.47 -6.61
CA ILE A 58 -20.11 -22.10 -6.60
C ILE A 58 -21.32 -22.03 -7.51
N GLU A 59 -22.20 -21.06 -7.27
CA GLU A 59 -23.32 -20.72 -8.14
C GLU A 59 -23.28 -19.23 -8.43
N LEU A 60 -23.23 -18.87 -9.71
CA LEU A 60 -23.32 -17.49 -10.16
C LEU A 60 -24.74 -17.22 -10.67
N THR A 61 -25.21 -15.99 -10.48
CA THR A 61 -26.44 -15.54 -11.14
C THR A 61 -26.19 -15.31 -12.62
N GLU A 62 -27.26 -15.34 -13.44
CA GLU A 62 -27.17 -15.06 -14.86
C GLU A 62 -26.46 -13.73 -15.17
N ALA A 63 -26.70 -12.69 -14.40
CA ALA A 63 -26.03 -11.40 -14.53
C ALA A 63 -24.52 -11.49 -14.26
N GLN A 64 -24.13 -12.29 -13.27
CA GLN A 64 -22.70 -12.53 -12.95
C GLN A 64 -22.02 -13.36 -14.02
N GLU A 65 -22.69 -14.40 -14.55
CA GLU A 65 -22.20 -15.20 -15.67
C GLU A 65 -21.96 -14.33 -16.91
N ASN A 66 -22.96 -13.50 -17.29
CA ASN A 66 -22.85 -12.57 -18.40
C ASN A 66 -21.70 -11.59 -18.25
N MET A 67 -21.44 -11.11 -17.05
CA MET A 67 -20.34 -10.21 -16.76
C MET A 67 -18.96 -10.92 -16.82
N ALA A 68 -18.89 -12.17 -16.37
CA ALA A 68 -17.66 -12.94 -16.30
C ALA A 68 -17.23 -13.51 -17.66
N LEU A 69 -18.17 -13.97 -18.49
CA LEU A 69 -17.93 -14.73 -19.72
C LEU A 69 -16.95 -14.06 -20.70
N PRO A 70 -17.03 -12.75 -20.99
CA PRO A 70 -16.04 -12.08 -21.84
C PRO A 70 -14.63 -12.10 -21.24
N GLY A 71 -14.53 -11.99 -19.91
CA GLY A 71 -13.26 -12.07 -19.19
C GLY A 71 -12.63 -13.45 -19.26
N VAL A 72 -13.43 -14.51 -19.09
CA VAL A 72 -12.99 -15.91 -19.16
C VAL A 72 -12.46 -16.23 -20.56
N ASN A 73 -13.18 -15.84 -21.62
CA ASN A 73 -12.74 -16.05 -23.01
C ASN A 73 -11.44 -15.30 -23.32
N ARG A 74 -11.30 -14.05 -22.87
CA ARG A 74 -10.05 -13.28 -23.02
C ARG A 74 -8.89 -13.94 -22.28
N ASN A 75 -9.12 -14.44 -21.07
CA ASN A 75 -8.09 -15.13 -20.30
C ASN A 75 -7.66 -16.44 -20.98
N LEU A 76 -8.56 -17.19 -21.55
CA LEU A 76 -8.21 -18.40 -22.33
C LEU A 76 -7.23 -18.04 -23.45
N ALA A 77 -7.52 -17.01 -24.24
CA ALA A 77 -6.65 -16.57 -25.33
C ALA A 77 -5.28 -16.10 -24.81
N ASN A 78 -5.25 -15.39 -23.68
CA ASN A 78 -4.01 -14.98 -23.02
C ASN A 78 -3.17 -16.17 -22.56
N TYR A 79 -3.79 -17.19 -21.96
CA TYR A 79 -3.10 -18.42 -21.55
C TYR A 79 -2.50 -19.17 -22.74
N GLU A 80 -3.21 -19.23 -23.84
CA GLU A 80 -2.69 -19.87 -25.07
C GLU A 80 -1.50 -19.12 -25.64
N ALA A 81 -1.54 -17.78 -25.62
CA ALA A 81 -0.41 -16.96 -26.03
C ALA A 81 0.80 -17.17 -25.10
N LEU A 82 0.57 -17.17 -23.78
CA LEU A 82 1.64 -17.40 -22.80
C LEU A 82 2.29 -18.77 -22.92
N ARG A 83 1.50 -19.84 -23.19
CA ARG A 83 2.03 -21.20 -23.35
C ARG A 83 2.94 -21.39 -24.57
N LYS A 84 2.92 -20.44 -25.52
CA LYS A 84 3.82 -20.44 -26.68
C LYS A 84 5.18 -19.81 -26.39
N ILE A 85 5.32 -19.17 -25.22
CA ILE A 85 6.57 -18.52 -24.81
C ILE A 85 7.36 -19.52 -23.97
N GLU A 86 8.51 -19.95 -24.47
CA GLU A 86 9.45 -20.73 -23.68
C GLU A 86 10.19 -19.83 -22.72
N VAL A 87 10.05 -20.10 -21.43
CA VAL A 87 10.74 -19.36 -20.36
C VAL A 87 11.58 -20.37 -19.58
N PRO A 88 12.92 -20.29 -19.65
CA PRO A 88 13.79 -21.12 -18.83
C PRO A 88 13.49 -20.99 -17.32
N LEU A 89 13.62 -22.09 -16.57
CA LEU A 89 13.27 -22.13 -15.15
C LEU A 89 14.11 -21.19 -14.27
N ASP A 90 15.31 -20.83 -14.75
CA ASP A 90 16.24 -19.91 -14.09
C ASP A 90 16.06 -18.45 -14.54
N THR A 91 15.07 -18.17 -15.38
CA THR A 91 14.76 -16.80 -15.81
C THR A 91 14.28 -15.96 -14.64
N GLU A 92 15.02 -14.90 -14.32
CA GLU A 92 14.59 -13.93 -13.32
C GLU A 92 13.29 -13.21 -13.76
N PRO A 93 12.42 -12.85 -12.79
CA PRO A 93 11.21 -12.07 -13.10
C PRO A 93 11.57 -10.78 -13.85
N ALA A 94 10.90 -10.48 -14.96
CA ALA A 94 11.12 -9.28 -15.76
C ALA A 94 10.98 -7.96 -14.96
N THR A 95 10.30 -8.01 -13.81
CA THR A 95 10.10 -6.88 -12.89
C THR A 95 11.16 -6.81 -11.80
N ALA A 96 12.17 -7.69 -11.81
CA ALA A 96 13.30 -7.60 -10.88
C ALA A 96 14.19 -6.42 -11.27
N PHE A 97 14.17 -5.38 -10.46
CA PHE A 97 14.99 -4.19 -10.66
C PHE A 97 16.30 -4.32 -9.89
N HIS A 98 17.42 -4.36 -10.61
CA HIS A 98 18.75 -4.35 -10.05
C HIS A 98 19.33 -2.93 -10.09
N PRO A 99 19.33 -2.16 -8.98
CA PRO A 99 19.77 -0.76 -8.98
C PRO A 99 21.27 -0.60 -9.20
N ALA A 100 22.04 -1.68 -9.06
CA ALA A 100 23.48 -1.66 -9.23
C ALA A 100 23.88 -2.20 -10.60
N LEU A 101 24.62 -1.40 -11.39
CA LEU A 101 25.18 -1.86 -12.64
C LEU A 101 26.16 -3.03 -12.39
N PRO A 102 26.23 -4.02 -13.31
CA PRO A 102 27.21 -5.09 -13.23
C PRO A 102 28.61 -4.56 -12.94
N GLY A 103 29.33 -5.18 -12.03
CA GLY A 103 30.70 -4.78 -11.61
C GLY A 103 30.79 -3.56 -10.70
N LYS A 104 29.70 -2.79 -10.49
CA LYS A 104 29.73 -1.57 -9.65
C LYS A 104 29.11 -1.74 -8.25
N LEU A 105 28.72 -2.95 -7.88
CA LEU A 105 28.04 -3.22 -6.61
C LEU A 105 28.83 -2.76 -5.37
N LYS A 106 30.18 -2.94 -5.38
CA LYS A 106 31.05 -2.49 -4.28
C LYS A 106 31.01 -0.97 -4.10
N THR A 107 31.03 -0.21 -5.20
CA THR A 107 30.99 1.26 -5.19
C THR A 107 29.65 1.78 -4.65
N TYR A 108 28.54 1.14 -5.02
CA TYR A 108 27.22 1.50 -4.50
C TYR A 108 27.10 1.23 -2.99
N ARG A 109 27.59 0.09 -2.50
CA ARG A 109 27.62 -0.22 -1.07
C ARG A 109 28.44 0.79 -0.28
N GLN A 110 29.62 1.19 -0.76
CA GLN A 110 30.46 2.20 -0.12
C GLN A 110 29.80 3.58 -0.10
N ARG A 111 29.16 4.00 -1.21
CA ARG A 111 28.40 5.27 -1.28
C ARG A 111 27.20 5.24 -0.32
N ALA A 112 26.40 4.18 -0.33
CA ALA A 112 25.26 4.03 0.57
C ALA A 112 25.68 4.12 2.05
N THR A 113 26.82 3.53 2.43
CA THR A 113 27.34 3.61 3.80
C THR A 113 27.79 5.02 4.17
N LYS A 114 28.46 5.74 3.25
CA LYS A 114 28.85 7.15 3.46
C LYS A 114 27.64 8.05 3.56
N THR A 115 26.65 7.91 2.66
CA THR A 115 25.41 8.68 2.67
C THR A 115 24.59 8.42 3.93
N ALA A 116 24.52 7.17 4.40
CA ALA A 116 23.83 6.84 5.65
C ALA A 116 24.51 7.44 6.89
N LYS A 117 25.84 7.50 6.91
CA LYS A 117 26.58 8.19 7.98
C LYS A 117 26.38 9.71 7.94
N SER A 118 26.36 10.31 6.75
CA SER A 118 26.08 11.73 6.53
C SER A 118 24.63 12.09 6.88
N ALA A 119 23.66 11.26 6.50
CA ALA A 119 22.25 11.45 6.83
C ALA A 119 21.98 11.36 8.34
N LYS A 120 22.69 10.50 9.08
CA LYS A 120 22.61 10.47 10.54
C LYS A 120 23.09 11.77 11.20
N ALA A 121 24.03 12.49 10.56
CA ALA A 121 24.56 13.77 11.04
C ALA A 121 23.67 14.96 10.66
N ALA A 122 22.85 14.84 9.62
CA ALA A 122 22.12 15.97 9.01
C ALA A 122 20.65 16.11 9.44
N SER A 123 20.04 15.07 9.98
CA SER A 123 18.62 15.10 10.35
C SER A 123 18.43 15.20 11.87
N LYS A 124 18.48 16.41 12.40
CA LYS A 124 17.77 16.70 13.64
C LYS A 124 16.29 16.89 13.27
N THR A 125 15.49 15.83 13.39
CA THR A 125 14.03 15.96 13.30
C THR A 125 13.58 16.96 14.37
N VAL A 126 13.01 18.05 13.95
CA VAL A 126 12.43 19.04 14.86
C VAL A 126 11.05 18.53 15.23
N ALA A 127 10.83 18.26 16.51
CA ALA A 127 9.52 17.86 17.00
C ALA A 127 8.49 18.96 16.69
N PRO A 128 7.33 18.62 16.10
CA PRO A 128 6.30 19.60 15.81
C PRO A 128 5.77 20.23 17.11
N LYS A 129 5.34 21.49 17.02
CA LYS A 129 4.55 22.11 18.09
C LYS A 129 3.12 21.59 17.98
N PHE A 130 2.52 21.25 19.07
CA PHE A 130 1.13 20.78 19.13
C PHE A 130 0.46 21.30 20.39
N SER A 131 -0.84 21.51 20.36
CA SER A 131 -1.67 21.94 21.49
C SER A 131 -2.47 20.78 22.04
N SER A 132 -2.79 19.82 21.19
CA SER A 132 -3.49 18.59 21.56
C SER A 132 -2.86 17.39 20.84
N VAL A 133 -3.05 16.18 21.34
CA VAL A 133 -2.56 14.96 20.69
C VAL A 133 -3.21 14.78 19.29
N GLU A 134 -4.42 15.27 19.10
CA GLU A 134 -5.13 15.24 17.80
C GLU A 134 -4.38 16.02 16.71
N ASP A 135 -3.64 17.08 17.05
CA ASP A 135 -2.84 17.85 16.09
C ASP A 135 -1.74 16.99 15.46
N LEU A 136 -1.37 15.88 16.11
CA LEU A 136 -0.33 14.94 15.66
C LEU A 136 -0.85 13.89 14.66
N ALA A 137 -2.14 13.86 14.38
CA ALA A 137 -2.75 12.83 13.52
C ALA A 137 -2.08 12.72 12.13
N PHE A 138 -1.56 13.83 11.60
CA PHE A 138 -0.87 13.89 10.32
C PHE A 138 0.65 14.07 10.43
N ALA A 139 1.20 14.02 11.64
CA ALA A 139 2.65 14.08 11.83
C ALA A 139 3.34 12.88 11.17
N THR A 140 4.58 13.07 10.70
CA THR A 140 5.40 12.02 10.11
C THR A 140 5.85 11.01 11.18
N VAL A 141 6.22 9.80 10.76
CA VAL A 141 6.77 8.78 11.69
C VAL A 141 8.02 9.32 12.40
N SER A 142 8.86 10.06 11.67
CA SER A 142 10.05 10.70 12.22
C SER A 142 9.72 11.67 13.34
N GLU A 143 8.71 12.51 13.16
CA GLU A 143 8.24 13.48 14.15
C GLU A 143 7.61 12.79 15.37
N LEU A 144 6.71 11.83 15.12
CA LEU A 144 6.10 11.02 16.19
C LEU A 144 7.17 10.26 17.00
N GLY A 145 8.12 9.63 16.31
CA GLY A 145 9.23 8.91 16.94
C GLY A 145 10.09 9.80 17.83
N GLU A 146 10.36 11.04 17.42
CA GLU A 146 11.12 12.00 18.23
C GLU A 146 10.32 12.46 19.46
N LEU A 147 9.01 12.68 19.32
CA LEU A 147 8.13 13.03 20.43
C LEU A 147 8.06 11.91 21.47
N VAL A 148 7.89 10.67 21.02
CA VAL A 148 7.86 9.48 21.89
C VAL A 148 9.22 9.25 22.55
N ARG A 149 10.32 9.30 21.79
CA ARG A 149 11.68 9.14 22.29
C ARG A 149 12.01 10.16 23.37
N THR A 150 11.57 11.41 23.21
CA THR A 150 11.79 12.51 24.17
C THR A 150 10.73 12.57 25.26
N ARG A 151 9.77 11.64 25.25
CA ARG A 151 8.66 11.54 26.20
C ARG A 151 7.79 12.80 26.28
N LYS A 152 7.67 13.54 25.18
CA LYS A 152 6.75 14.67 25.04
C LYS A 152 5.32 14.23 24.76
N VAL A 153 5.16 13.03 24.22
CA VAL A 153 3.91 12.30 24.07
C VAL A 153 4.17 10.82 24.38
N THR A 154 3.20 10.12 24.91
CA THR A 154 3.31 8.68 25.17
C THR A 154 2.81 7.88 23.98
N SER A 155 3.29 6.62 23.85
CA SER A 155 2.72 5.67 22.90
C SER A 155 1.24 5.44 23.16
N MET A 156 0.84 5.41 24.42
CA MET A 156 -0.55 5.27 24.86
C MET A 156 -1.43 6.42 24.33
N ASP A 157 -0.96 7.68 24.44
CA ASP A 157 -1.71 8.84 23.96
C ASP A 157 -1.92 8.77 22.44
N LEU A 158 -0.86 8.47 21.68
CA LEU A 158 -0.94 8.31 20.24
C LEU A 158 -1.87 7.15 19.86
N THR A 159 -1.78 6.03 20.56
CA THR A 159 -2.60 4.85 20.28
C THR A 159 -4.07 5.14 20.50
N LYS A 160 -4.43 5.77 21.61
CA LYS A 160 -5.82 6.18 21.89
C LYS A 160 -6.34 7.13 20.81
N MET A 161 -5.58 8.15 20.46
CA MET A 161 -5.95 9.12 19.42
C MET A 161 -6.21 8.43 18.09
N TYR A 162 -5.33 7.54 17.62
CA TYR A 162 -5.54 6.85 16.37
C TYR A 162 -6.70 5.84 16.43
N LEU A 163 -6.91 5.13 17.54
CA LEU A 163 -8.06 4.25 17.74
C LEU A 163 -9.39 5.02 17.68
N GLU A 164 -9.48 6.17 18.33
CA GLU A 164 -10.66 7.04 18.27
C GLU A 164 -10.93 7.52 16.83
N ARG A 165 -9.90 7.92 16.13
CA ARG A 165 -10.01 8.32 14.71
C ARG A 165 -10.43 7.15 13.82
N LEU A 166 -9.89 5.96 14.02
CA LEU A 166 -10.29 4.74 13.30
C LEU A 166 -11.77 4.41 13.55
N LYS A 167 -12.25 4.50 14.79
CA LYS A 167 -13.68 4.31 15.14
C LYS A 167 -14.57 5.36 14.48
N LYS A 168 -14.14 6.62 14.46
CA LYS A 168 -14.92 7.75 13.93
C LYS A 168 -15.03 7.77 12.42
N TYR A 169 -13.96 7.40 11.71
CA TYR A 169 -13.86 7.56 10.26
C TYR A 169 -13.74 6.25 9.49
N GLY A 170 -13.39 5.14 10.14
CA GLY A 170 -13.11 3.86 9.48
C GLY A 170 -14.29 3.32 8.69
N ASP A 171 -15.49 3.35 9.26
CA ASP A 171 -16.70 2.89 8.56
C ASP A 171 -17.10 3.81 7.41
N LYS A 172 -16.89 5.12 7.55
CA LYS A 172 -17.18 6.09 6.46
C LYS A 172 -16.27 5.88 5.26
N LEU A 173 -15.01 5.52 5.52
CA LEU A 173 -14.01 5.30 4.49
C LEU A 173 -13.92 3.84 4.04
N LEU A 174 -14.58 2.90 4.73
CA LEU A 174 -14.53 1.47 4.48
C LEU A 174 -13.07 0.96 4.41
N ASN A 175 -12.18 1.51 5.26
CA ASN A 175 -10.76 1.22 5.22
C ASN A 175 -10.25 0.34 6.37
N VAL A 176 -11.14 -0.06 7.31
CA VAL A 176 -10.82 -0.91 8.45
C VAL A 176 -11.58 -2.23 8.34
N VAL A 177 -10.86 -3.35 8.44
CA VAL A 177 -11.44 -4.70 8.54
C VAL A 177 -11.64 -5.07 10.00
N THR A 178 -10.57 -4.95 10.80
CA THR A 178 -10.57 -5.32 12.22
C THR A 178 -9.76 -4.31 13.00
N LEU A 179 -10.35 -3.73 14.03
CA LEU A 179 -9.62 -2.98 15.04
C LEU A 179 -8.95 -3.95 16.01
N THR A 180 -7.70 -3.68 16.37
CA THR A 180 -6.91 -4.50 17.28
C THR A 180 -6.70 -3.79 18.62
N GLU A 181 -7.77 -3.20 19.16
CA GLU A 181 -7.72 -2.25 20.28
C GLU A 181 -7.02 -2.81 21.52
N GLU A 182 -7.44 -3.99 21.98
CA GLU A 182 -6.85 -4.60 23.17
C GLU A 182 -5.35 -4.85 22.98
N LEU A 183 -4.95 -5.46 21.86
CA LEU A 183 -3.55 -5.69 21.51
C LEU A 183 -2.77 -4.37 21.44
N ALA A 184 -3.36 -3.35 20.80
CA ALA A 184 -2.72 -2.06 20.62
C ALA A 184 -2.46 -1.36 21.97
N LEU A 185 -3.42 -1.38 22.88
CA LEU A 185 -3.25 -0.80 24.21
C LEU A 185 -2.17 -1.53 25.03
N GLN A 186 -2.14 -2.87 24.96
CA GLN A 186 -1.10 -3.68 25.62
C GLN A 186 0.30 -3.36 25.04
N GLN A 187 0.41 -3.24 23.72
CA GLN A 187 1.68 -2.91 23.03
C GLN A 187 2.12 -1.49 23.37
N ALA A 188 1.21 -0.53 23.40
CA ALA A 188 1.51 0.86 23.75
C ALA A 188 2.01 0.99 25.19
N GLU A 189 1.35 0.33 26.14
CA GLU A 189 1.78 0.30 27.54
C GLU A 189 3.18 -0.32 27.70
N ALA A 190 3.44 -1.42 26.99
CA ALA A 190 4.75 -2.05 26.99
C ALA A 190 5.83 -1.11 26.43
N ALA A 191 5.54 -0.42 25.32
CA ALA A 191 6.44 0.55 24.71
C ALA A 191 6.75 1.70 25.68
N ASP A 192 5.75 2.26 26.33
CA ASP A 192 5.94 3.35 27.30
C ASP A 192 6.78 2.90 28.51
N ARG A 193 6.55 1.69 29.04
CA ARG A 193 7.38 1.11 30.11
C ARG A 193 8.83 0.97 29.69
N GLU A 194 9.09 0.44 28.49
CA GLU A 194 10.44 0.25 27.95
C GLU A 194 11.16 1.58 27.74
N ILE A 195 10.49 2.56 27.12
CA ILE A 195 11.07 3.89 26.87
C ILE A 195 11.37 4.61 28.18
N LYS A 196 10.48 4.50 29.17
CA LYS A 196 10.71 5.05 30.53
C LYS A 196 11.93 4.42 31.21
N ALA A 197 12.16 3.12 30.98
CA ALA A 197 13.32 2.37 31.45
C ALA A 197 14.60 2.61 30.64
N GLY A 198 14.58 3.51 29.64
CA GLY A 198 15.73 3.81 28.77
C GLY A 198 15.97 2.82 27.63
N LYS A 199 15.05 1.86 27.42
CA LYS A 199 15.11 0.89 26.32
C LYS A 199 14.37 1.44 25.11
N TYR A 200 15.05 2.13 24.23
CA TYR A 200 14.47 2.63 22.99
C TYR A 200 14.89 1.75 21.80
N ARG A 201 13.92 1.07 21.18
CA ARG A 201 14.17 0.10 20.08
C ARG A 201 14.46 0.77 18.74
N GLY A 202 14.03 2.00 18.54
CA GLY A 202 14.23 2.74 17.29
C GLY A 202 13.03 3.60 16.89
N PRO A 203 13.06 4.17 15.67
CA PRO A 203 12.06 5.17 15.23
C PRO A 203 10.61 4.70 15.22
N LEU A 204 10.36 3.40 15.11
CA LEU A 204 9.02 2.82 15.10
C LEU A 204 8.52 2.47 16.52
N HIS A 205 9.36 2.59 17.56
CA HIS A 205 9.01 2.20 18.92
C HIS A 205 7.88 3.06 19.47
N GLY A 206 6.75 2.42 19.77
CA GLY A 206 5.55 3.06 20.27
C GLY A 206 4.70 3.77 19.20
N ILE A 207 4.99 3.57 17.91
CA ILE A 207 4.26 4.24 16.82
C ILE A 207 3.11 3.37 16.34
N PRO A 208 1.85 3.88 16.36
CA PRO A 208 0.68 3.17 15.87
C PRO A 208 0.71 2.96 14.36
N CYS A 209 0.50 1.71 13.92
CA CYS A 209 0.50 1.33 12.52
C CYS A 209 -0.67 0.41 12.17
N GLY A 210 -0.97 0.33 10.88
CA GLY A 210 -1.92 -0.62 10.33
C GLY A 210 -1.27 -1.53 9.28
N VAL A 211 -1.77 -2.76 9.17
CA VAL A 211 -1.29 -3.67 8.13
C VAL A 211 -2.42 -4.10 7.22
N LYS A 212 -2.12 -4.23 5.93
CA LYS A 212 -3.07 -4.77 4.94
C LYS A 212 -3.58 -6.15 5.38
N ASP A 213 -4.85 -6.40 5.19
CA ASP A 213 -5.53 -7.60 5.75
C ASP A 213 -5.22 -8.92 5.02
N LEU A 214 -4.07 -9.01 4.37
CA LEU A 214 -3.52 -10.28 3.88
C LEU A 214 -2.36 -10.81 4.74
N PHE A 215 -1.87 -10.02 5.69
CA PHE A 215 -0.81 -10.46 6.59
C PHE A 215 -1.39 -11.31 7.72
N ALA A 216 -0.98 -12.56 7.80
CA ALA A 216 -1.30 -13.43 8.92
C ALA A 216 -0.92 -12.74 10.23
N THR A 217 -1.88 -12.69 11.15
CA THR A 217 -1.72 -12.08 12.47
C THR A 217 -2.38 -13.01 13.48
N LYS A 218 -1.57 -13.66 14.30
CA LYS A 218 -2.03 -14.66 15.25
C LYS A 218 -3.10 -14.11 16.18
N GLY A 219 -4.21 -14.85 16.32
CA GLY A 219 -5.33 -14.46 17.16
C GLY A 219 -6.24 -13.37 16.59
N ILE A 220 -5.98 -12.91 15.36
CA ILE A 220 -6.76 -11.85 14.70
C ILE A 220 -7.18 -12.31 13.31
N LYS A 221 -8.44 -12.05 12.95
CA LYS A 221 -8.98 -12.39 11.63
C LYS A 221 -8.10 -11.82 10.52
N THR A 222 -7.89 -12.64 9.48
CA THR A 222 -7.14 -12.28 8.27
C THR A 222 -7.99 -12.72 7.08
N THR A 223 -8.77 -11.78 6.52
CA THR A 223 -9.91 -12.08 5.64
C THR A 223 -9.57 -12.05 4.16
N TRP A 224 -8.37 -11.58 3.78
CA TRP A 224 -7.98 -11.34 2.39
C TRP A 224 -8.96 -10.46 1.60
N GLY A 225 -9.81 -9.70 2.32
CA GLY A 225 -10.83 -8.83 1.75
C GLY A 225 -11.99 -9.57 1.06
N ALA A 226 -12.07 -10.89 1.15
CA ALA A 226 -13.03 -11.73 0.42
C ALA A 226 -14.03 -12.40 1.36
N GLU A 227 -15.33 -12.37 0.99
CA GLU A 227 -16.44 -12.87 1.80
C GLU A 227 -16.26 -14.31 2.32
N PRO A 228 -15.76 -15.28 1.50
CA PRO A 228 -15.56 -16.65 1.99
C PRO A 228 -14.56 -16.78 3.14
N TYR A 229 -13.68 -15.79 3.30
CA TYR A 229 -12.61 -15.78 4.30
C TYR A 229 -12.85 -14.77 5.43
N LYS A 230 -14.04 -14.17 5.53
CA LYS A 230 -14.33 -13.09 6.51
C LYS A 230 -14.14 -13.48 7.97
N ASP A 231 -14.20 -14.77 8.26
CA ASP A 231 -14.01 -15.33 9.60
C ASP A 231 -12.72 -16.13 9.75
N GLN A 232 -11.84 -16.10 8.75
CA GLN A 232 -10.60 -16.86 8.76
C GLN A 232 -9.66 -16.41 9.87
N MET A 233 -9.19 -17.39 10.65
CA MET A 233 -8.15 -17.23 11.66
C MET A 233 -6.90 -18.00 11.21
N ILE A 234 -5.74 -17.35 11.24
CA ILE A 234 -4.45 -17.97 10.93
C ILE A 234 -3.62 -18.00 12.21
N ASP A 235 -3.14 -19.17 12.63
CA ASP A 235 -2.50 -19.39 13.94
C ASP A 235 -0.99 -19.10 13.96
N TYR A 236 -0.55 -18.12 13.17
CA TYR A 236 0.83 -17.63 13.19
C TYR A 236 0.89 -16.18 12.71
N ASP A 237 1.99 -15.51 13.04
CA ASP A 237 2.28 -14.17 12.53
C ASP A 237 3.07 -14.25 11.21
N SER A 238 2.78 -13.34 10.30
CA SER A 238 3.68 -13.10 9.16
C SER A 238 4.98 -12.45 9.64
N THR A 239 6.09 -12.72 8.93
CA THR A 239 7.39 -12.14 9.27
C THR A 239 7.34 -10.61 9.43
N VAL A 240 6.53 -9.93 8.61
CA VAL A 240 6.38 -8.46 8.71
C VAL A 240 5.74 -8.06 10.02
N VAL A 241 4.70 -8.76 10.47
CA VAL A 241 4.04 -8.50 11.76
C VAL A 241 5.01 -8.76 12.92
N GLU A 242 5.79 -9.86 12.86
CA GLU A 242 6.83 -10.15 13.83
C GLU A 242 7.87 -9.02 13.91
N ARG A 243 8.39 -8.57 12.76
CA ARG A 243 9.39 -7.50 12.70
C ARG A 243 8.87 -6.16 13.20
N LEU A 244 7.62 -5.81 12.90
CA LEU A 244 6.98 -4.61 13.45
C LEU A 244 6.87 -4.69 14.98
N ARG A 245 6.48 -5.85 15.52
CA ARG A 245 6.44 -6.09 16.97
C ARG A 245 7.84 -6.01 17.61
N GLU A 246 8.86 -6.60 16.98
CA GLU A 246 10.25 -6.49 17.43
C GLU A 246 10.76 -5.05 17.44
N ALA A 247 10.38 -4.25 16.43
CA ALA A 247 10.67 -2.82 16.36
C ALA A 247 9.90 -1.99 17.40
N GLY A 248 8.91 -2.60 18.06
CA GLY A 248 8.07 -1.95 19.05
C GLY A 248 6.94 -1.11 18.48
N ALA A 249 6.58 -1.30 17.19
CA ALA A 249 5.42 -0.65 16.61
C ALA A 249 4.12 -1.20 17.22
N VAL A 250 3.08 -0.38 17.25
CA VAL A 250 1.78 -0.71 17.83
C VAL A 250 0.78 -1.00 16.73
N LEU A 251 0.31 -2.23 16.62
CA LEU A 251 -0.67 -2.63 15.62
C LEU A 251 -2.08 -2.21 16.05
N VAL A 252 -2.66 -1.19 15.40
CA VAL A 252 -4.00 -0.66 15.74
C VAL A 252 -5.12 -1.20 14.84
N ALA A 253 -4.80 -1.70 13.64
CA ALA A 253 -5.83 -2.22 12.74
C ALA A 253 -5.27 -3.14 11.65
N LYS A 254 -6.15 -4.09 11.21
CA LYS A 254 -6.08 -4.75 9.92
C LYS A 254 -6.85 -3.88 8.93
N LEU A 255 -6.20 -3.43 7.86
CA LEU A 255 -6.72 -2.45 6.91
C LEU A 255 -7.26 -3.12 5.65
N SER A 256 -8.35 -2.60 5.11
CA SER A 256 -9.04 -3.19 3.97
C SER A 256 -8.14 -3.31 2.74
N MET A 257 -8.50 -4.25 1.91
CA MET A 257 -7.80 -4.54 0.66
C MET A 257 -8.82 -5.01 -0.38
N GLY A 258 -8.52 -4.81 -1.64
CA GLY A 258 -9.31 -5.45 -2.69
C GLY A 258 -9.33 -6.97 -2.51
N ALA A 259 -10.49 -7.58 -2.66
CA ALA A 259 -10.69 -9.02 -2.48
C ALA A 259 -9.61 -9.83 -3.22
N LEU A 260 -8.94 -10.75 -2.52
CA LEU A 260 -7.84 -11.56 -3.03
C LEU A 260 -6.75 -10.74 -3.74
N ALA A 261 -6.45 -9.55 -3.22
CA ALA A 261 -5.48 -8.59 -3.74
C ALA A 261 -5.81 -8.01 -5.13
N GLN A 262 -7.10 -7.93 -5.50
CA GLN A 262 -7.60 -7.40 -6.77
C GLN A 262 -8.40 -6.09 -6.54
N GLY A 263 -7.99 -4.99 -7.20
CA GLY A 263 -8.69 -3.71 -7.10
C GLY A 263 -8.82 -3.15 -5.67
N GLY A 264 -9.82 -2.29 -5.43
CA GLY A 264 -10.06 -1.65 -4.12
C GLY A 264 -11.35 -2.08 -3.42
N ARG A 265 -12.12 -2.99 -4.04
CA ARG A 265 -13.40 -3.49 -3.51
C ARG A 265 -13.18 -4.74 -2.67
N TRP A 266 -13.77 -4.77 -1.48
CA TRP A 266 -13.79 -5.89 -0.57
C TRP A 266 -15.23 -6.24 -0.16
N PHE A 267 -15.46 -7.22 0.70
CA PHE A 267 -16.81 -7.70 1.01
C PHE A 267 -17.74 -6.64 1.63
N LYS A 268 -17.22 -5.56 2.24
CA LYS A 268 -18.07 -4.43 2.68
C LYS A 268 -18.23 -3.32 1.63
N GLY A 269 -17.56 -3.40 0.48
CA GLY A 269 -17.67 -2.42 -0.58
C GLY A 269 -16.35 -1.82 -1.05
N MET A 270 -16.41 -0.67 -1.73
CA MET A 270 -15.22 0.04 -2.23
C MET A 270 -14.61 0.90 -1.13
N THR A 271 -13.35 0.67 -0.80
CA THR A 271 -12.58 1.55 0.09
C THR A 271 -12.52 2.96 -0.48
N ARG A 272 -12.82 3.97 0.34
CA ARG A 272 -12.93 5.36 -0.08
C ARG A 272 -11.59 6.08 -0.11
N ASN A 273 -11.46 7.00 -1.06
CA ASN A 273 -10.41 8.00 -1.05
C ASN A 273 -10.80 9.13 -0.09
N PRO A 274 -10.00 9.46 0.94
CA PRO A 274 -10.34 10.52 1.89
C PRO A 274 -10.56 11.91 1.26
N TRP A 275 -9.93 12.17 0.10
CA TRP A 275 -10.08 13.43 -0.63
C TRP A 275 -11.38 13.54 -1.44
N GLN A 276 -11.95 12.38 -1.79
CA GLN A 276 -13.18 12.26 -2.56
C GLN A 276 -13.99 11.05 -2.05
N PRO A 277 -14.51 11.10 -0.81
CA PRO A 277 -15.13 9.93 -0.18
C PRO A 277 -16.41 9.47 -0.87
N GLU A 278 -17.07 10.33 -1.64
CA GLU A 278 -18.29 10.00 -2.40
C GLU A 278 -17.98 9.25 -3.72
N GLU A 279 -16.76 9.33 -4.22
CA GLU A 279 -16.35 8.63 -5.44
C GLU A 279 -16.18 7.13 -5.14
N THR A 280 -16.96 6.28 -5.80
CA THR A 280 -17.06 4.84 -5.53
C THR A 280 -16.63 3.94 -6.67
N ALA A 281 -16.43 4.48 -7.87
CA ALA A 281 -16.04 3.68 -9.04
C ALA A 281 -14.62 3.13 -8.87
N GLN A 282 -13.70 3.97 -8.43
CA GLN A 282 -12.30 3.60 -8.19
C GLN A 282 -11.90 3.75 -6.71
N GLY A 283 -12.61 4.57 -5.92
CA GLY A 283 -12.32 4.83 -4.52
C GLY A 283 -10.87 5.21 -4.27
N SER A 284 -10.22 4.56 -3.33
CA SER A 284 -8.78 4.70 -3.05
C SER A 284 -7.88 4.00 -4.08
N SER A 285 -8.43 3.32 -5.10
CA SER A 285 -7.70 2.31 -5.88
C SER A 285 -7.29 1.12 -4.98
N GLY A 286 -6.36 0.28 -5.43
CA GLY A 286 -5.94 -0.89 -4.64
C GLY A 286 -4.76 -1.64 -5.28
N SER A 287 -4.43 -2.78 -4.71
CA SER A 287 -5.18 -3.54 -3.69
C SER A 287 -4.84 -3.18 -2.23
N SER A 288 -3.83 -2.37 -1.93
CA SER A 288 -3.55 -1.85 -0.58
C SER A 288 -4.44 -0.63 -0.28
N ALA A 289 -5.74 -0.79 -0.51
CA ALA A 289 -6.75 0.25 -0.51
C ALA A 289 -6.88 0.94 0.85
N GLY A 290 -7.11 0.16 1.90
CA GLY A 290 -7.24 0.67 3.27
C GLY A 290 -5.93 1.22 3.81
N SER A 291 -4.79 0.62 3.43
CA SER A 291 -3.47 1.12 3.87
C SER A 291 -3.25 2.56 3.40
N ALA A 292 -3.48 2.86 2.11
CA ALA A 292 -3.33 4.21 1.59
C ALA A 292 -4.40 5.17 2.14
N SER A 293 -5.66 4.74 2.19
CA SER A 293 -6.77 5.53 2.71
C SER A 293 -6.57 5.91 4.19
N ALA A 294 -6.22 4.95 5.05
CA ALA A 294 -6.03 5.21 6.48
C ALA A 294 -4.81 6.11 6.74
N THR A 295 -3.70 5.92 6.02
CA THR A 295 -2.52 6.77 6.13
C THR A 295 -2.82 8.20 5.68
N SER A 296 -3.53 8.36 4.56
CA SER A 296 -3.94 9.67 4.03
C SER A 296 -4.88 10.42 4.97
N ALA A 297 -5.83 9.71 5.58
CA ALA A 297 -6.80 10.30 6.51
C ALA A 297 -6.24 10.57 7.93
N GLY A 298 -4.97 10.26 8.19
CA GLY A 298 -4.38 10.41 9.53
C GLY A 298 -5.02 9.47 10.55
N LEU A 299 -5.33 8.23 10.17
CA LEU A 299 -5.91 7.21 11.05
C LEU A 299 -4.86 6.25 11.60
N VAL A 300 -3.66 6.30 11.08
CA VAL A 300 -2.48 5.55 11.53
C VAL A 300 -1.22 6.38 11.34
N GLY A 301 -0.17 6.11 12.07
CA GLY A 301 1.14 6.72 11.88
C GLY A 301 1.74 6.36 10.53
N PHE A 302 1.66 5.09 10.15
CA PHE A 302 2.04 4.52 8.85
C PHE A 302 1.29 3.20 8.62
N SER A 303 1.41 2.66 7.42
CA SER A 303 0.83 1.34 7.12
C SER A 303 1.71 0.51 6.19
N ILE A 304 1.44 -0.81 6.19
CA ILE A 304 2.11 -1.75 5.30
C ILE A 304 1.13 -2.25 4.24
N GLY A 305 1.60 -2.27 3.01
CA GLY A 305 0.88 -2.81 1.86
C GLY A 305 1.68 -3.86 1.10
N THR A 306 1.07 -4.40 0.05
CA THR A 306 1.73 -5.33 -0.89
C THR A 306 1.49 -4.89 -2.32
N GLU A 307 2.42 -5.24 -3.19
CA GLU A 307 2.29 -4.98 -4.62
C GLU A 307 2.78 -6.16 -5.45
N THR A 308 1.89 -6.66 -6.28
CA THR A 308 2.23 -7.48 -7.43
C THR A 308 2.52 -6.56 -8.60
N LEU A 309 1.51 -5.75 -9.00
CA LEU A 309 1.55 -4.81 -10.11
C LEU A 309 0.67 -3.59 -9.77
N GLY A 310 1.25 -2.54 -9.21
CA GLY A 310 0.56 -1.28 -8.88
C GLY A 310 -0.08 -1.19 -7.50
N SER A 311 -0.17 -2.28 -6.73
CA SER A 311 -1.01 -2.34 -5.51
C SER A 311 -0.48 -1.56 -4.27
N ILE A 312 0.71 -0.98 -4.32
CA ILE A 312 1.20 0.05 -3.38
C ILE A 312 1.14 1.42 -4.06
N VAL A 313 1.75 1.51 -5.26
CA VAL A 313 1.97 2.81 -5.90
C VAL A 313 0.66 3.45 -6.38
N SER A 314 -0.29 2.66 -6.90
CA SER A 314 -1.57 3.19 -7.38
C SER A 314 -2.43 3.79 -6.26
N PRO A 315 -2.74 3.07 -5.15
CA PRO A 315 -3.50 3.66 -4.06
C PRO A 315 -2.74 4.78 -3.35
N SER A 316 -1.41 4.72 -3.25
CA SER A 316 -0.61 5.81 -2.68
C SER A 316 -0.71 7.09 -3.51
N SER A 317 -0.57 6.99 -4.84
CA SER A 317 -0.73 8.11 -5.75
C SER A 317 -2.13 8.72 -5.66
N ARG A 318 -3.16 7.86 -5.64
CA ARG A 318 -4.56 8.31 -5.61
C ARG A 318 -4.96 8.96 -4.28
N CYS A 319 -4.41 8.49 -3.17
CA CYS A 319 -4.68 9.03 -1.84
C CYS A 319 -3.70 10.14 -1.41
N GLY A 320 -2.71 10.50 -2.25
CA GLY A 320 -1.77 11.58 -1.95
C GLY A 320 -0.79 11.25 -0.81
N VAL A 321 -0.31 10.00 -0.76
CA VAL A 321 0.68 9.54 0.22
C VAL A 321 1.90 8.93 -0.47
N THR A 322 2.99 8.73 0.26
CA THR A 322 4.20 8.10 -0.25
C THR A 322 4.12 6.58 -0.08
N GLY A 323 4.23 5.84 -1.18
CA GLY A 323 4.33 4.38 -1.16
C GLY A 323 5.69 3.92 -1.68
N LEU A 324 6.38 3.07 -0.95
CA LEU A 324 7.63 2.46 -1.41
C LEU A 324 7.39 1.01 -1.85
N ARG A 325 7.59 0.74 -3.13
CA ARG A 325 7.68 -0.60 -3.67
C ARG A 325 9.15 -1.04 -3.67
N PRO A 326 9.58 -1.91 -2.76
CA PRO A 326 10.95 -2.45 -2.76
C PRO A 326 11.19 -3.34 -3.98
N THR A 327 12.45 -3.65 -4.25
CA THR A 327 12.81 -4.70 -5.21
C THR A 327 12.31 -6.06 -4.72
N TYR A 328 11.94 -6.93 -5.66
CA TYR A 328 11.52 -8.30 -5.36
C TYR A 328 12.54 -9.02 -4.47
N GLY A 329 12.05 -9.82 -3.53
CA GLY A 329 12.91 -10.58 -2.59
C GLY A 329 13.56 -9.74 -1.48
N ARG A 330 13.29 -8.43 -1.40
CA ARG A 330 13.90 -7.56 -0.38
C ARG A 330 13.27 -7.73 1.01
N VAL A 331 11.99 -7.97 1.06
CA VAL A 331 11.21 -8.17 2.29
C VAL A 331 10.61 -9.58 2.25
N SER A 332 10.66 -10.29 3.39
CA SER A 332 10.06 -11.62 3.51
C SER A 332 8.56 -11.56 3.24
N ARG A 333 8.06 -12.52 2.47
CA ARG A 333 6.63 -12.67 2.16
C ARG A 333 5.98 -13.80 2.96
N TYR A 334 6.72 -14.41 3.87
CA TYR A 334 6.18 -15.47 4.71
C TYR A 334 4.98 -14.96 5.52
N GLY A 335 3.89 -15.71 5.48
CA GLY A 335 2.65 -15.36 6.17
C GLY A 335 1.81 -14.28 5.49
N ALA A 336 2.18 -13.81 4.31
CA ALA A 336 1.34 -12.96 3.47
C ALA A 336 0.64 -13.81 2.41
N MET A 337 -0.66 -13.60 2.18
CA MET A 337 -1.35 -14.22 1.05
C MET A 337 -0.67 -13.83 -0.26
N GLY A 338 -0.24 -14.81 -1.04
CA GLY A 338 0.37 -14.59 -2.34
C GLY A 338 -0.66 -14.37 -3.44
N LEU A 339 -0.46 -13.36 -4.29
CA LEU A 339 -1.13 -13.21 -5.57
C LEU A 339 -0.24 -13.75 -6.69
N SER A 340 1.04 -13.38 -6.66
CA SER A 340 2.06 -13.90 -7.56
C SER A 340 3.39 -14.04 -6.83
N TRP A 341 3.85 -15.26 -6.65
CA TRP A 341 5.09 -15.48 -5.91
C TRP A 341 6.37 -15.05 -6.62
N THR A 342 6.32 -14.76 -7.90
CA THR A 342 7.45 -14.17 -8.65
C THR A 342 7.39 -12.65 -8.70
N MET A 343 6.30 -12.01 -8.27
CA MET A 343 6.10 -10.58 -8.44
C MET A 343 5.74 -9.84 -7.15
N ASP A 344 5.24 -10.50 -6.12
CA ASP A 344 4.77 -9.84 -4.91
C ASP A 344 5.92 -9.22 -4.11
N LYS A 345 5.72 -7.99 -3.71
CA LYS A 345 6.60 -7.18 -2.86
C LYS A 345 5.79 -6.60 -1.71
N ILE A 346 6.44 -6.45 -0.56
CA ILE A 346 5.85 -5.83 0.63
C ILE A 346 6.56 -4.52 0.87
N GLY A 347 5.82 -3.46 1.18
CA GLY A 347 6.42 -2.16 1.43
C GLY A 347 5.51 -1.20 2.19
N PRO A 348 6.11 -0.14 2.75
CA PRO A 348 5.43 0.85 3.55
C PRO A 348 4.65 1.85 2.71
N ILE A 349 3.61 2.40 3.34
CA ILE A 349 2.83 3.54 2.88
C ILE A 349 2.83 4.56 4.02
N CYS A 350 3.44 5.70 3.76
CA CYS A 350 3.74 6.73 4.77
C CYS A 350 3.38 8.13 4.24
N ARG A 351 3.48 9.13 5.10
CA ARG A 351 3.27 10.53 4.71
C ARG A 351 4.53 11.21 4.15
N SER A 352 5.72 10.65 4.42
CA SER A 352 6.98 11.16 3.88
C SER A 352 7.86 10.06 3.28
N VAL A 353 8.81 10.45 2.44
CA VAL A 353 9.81 9.53 1.85
C VAL A 353 10.77 9.02 2.93
N GLU A 354 11.14 9.88 3.86
CA GLU A 354 12.00 9.55 5.01
C GLU A 354 11.39 8.45 5.86
N ASP A 355 10.08 8.52 6.12
CA ASP A 355 9.35 7.51 6.88
C ASP A 355 9.38 6.14 6.19
N CYS A 356 9.20 6.11 4.86
CA CYS A 356 9.34 4.87 4.09
C CYS A 356 10.74 4.25 4.22
N ALA A 357 11.79 5.08 4.37
CA ALA A 357 13.15 4.59 4.56
C ALA A 357 13.39 4.07 5.98
N LEU A 358 12.73 4.62 6.99
CA LEU A 358 12.80 4.18 8.38
C LEU A 358 12.11 2.83 8.56
N ASP A 359 10.89 2.70 8.05
CA ASP A 359 10.10 1.48 8.15
C ASP A 359 10.77 0.31 7.41
N ARG A 360 11.27 0.53 6.19
CA ARG A 360 12.00 -0.51 5.44
C ARG A 360 13.21 -1.09 6.18
N LYS A 361 13.81 -0.37 7.11
CA LYS A 361 14.94 -0.88 7.91
C LYS A 361 14.48 -1.77 9.05
N SER A 362 13.23 -1.66 9.44
CA SER A 362 12.63 -2.39 10.56
C SER A 362 11.87 -3.64 10.10
N THR A 363 11.44 -3.68 8.84
CA THR A 363 10.78 -4.83 8.19
C THR A 363 11.73 -5.59 7.28
#